data_0983b5bc87464d328c3bde8ce04519e1
#
_entry.id   0983b5bc87464d328c3bde8ce04519e1
#
_cell.length_a   1.000
_cell.length_b   1.000
_cell.length_c   1.000
_cell.angle_alpha   90.00
_cell.angle_beta   90.00
_cell.angle_gamma   90.00
#
_symmetry.space_group_name_H-M   'P 1'
#
loop_
_entity.id
_entity.type
_entity.pdbx_description
1 polymer ?
#
loop_
_entity_poly.entity_id
_entity_poly.type
_entity_poly.pdbx_seq_one_letter_code
_entity_poly.pdbx_strand_id
1 'polypeptide(L)'
;MLKVLAILTIFSLTACTQAPEEHHHSSLHFGTLIDITLYDVSREQADAAFRQLDEDFAYMHTAWSPWESGSVSRTNQLLKTGVPFSSGPGVLDLIKESTALSDKTEQLFNPAIGQLINLWQMHKHDDPDIRPPDKHLISALLKSKPLLSDIHIEGVKLQTGNPAVALNFGAFAKGYAIDLEIDMLKNRGIKNAIINTGGDLKAIGSHGSRPWHIAIKHPRLNTWLAKIETRNEESVFTSGDYERFYLYKGKRYHHILDPRTGYPAEGVQSVTVLHTNSGLADAAATALFVAGPEKWLEIAKKLQLKQVMLIDDKGVIHVTPSMKKRLKFNSQIETTILTTAPL
;
A
#
# COMPACT_ATOMS: atom_id res chain seq x y z
N MET A 1 41.57 -24.63 69.53
CA MET A 1 41.53 -24.64 68.03
C MET A 1 40.09 -24.53 67.63
N LEU A 2 39.63 -23.31 67.31
CA LEU A 2 38.22 -22.99 66.92
C LEU A 2 38.15 -22.98 65.39
N LYS A 3 37.41 -23.91 64.77
CA LYS A 3 37.17 -23.93 63.31
C LYS A 3 36.01 -23.01 63.00
N VAL A 4 36.25 -21.89 62.34
CA VAL A 4 35.25 -20.99 61.77
C VAL A 4 34.75 -21.59 60.46
N LEU A 5 33.51 -21.99 60.39
CA LEU A 5 32.81 -22.44 59.15
C LEU A 5 32.22 -21.23 58.43
N ALA A 6 32.83 -20.83 57.32
CA ALA A 6 32.32 -19.76 56.48
C ALA A 6 31.18 -20.33 55.59
N ILE A 7 29.94 -19.94 55.86
CA ILE A 7 28.75 -20.24 55.02
C ILE A 7 28.76 -19.23 53.86
N LEU A 8 29.04 -19.69 52.63
CA LEU A 8 28.95 -18.92 51.42
C LEU A 8 27.49 -18.94 50.90
N THR A 9 26.74 -17.88 51.17
CA THR A 9 25.34 -17.74 50.69
C THR A 9 25.42 -17.33 49.18
N ILE A 10 25.12 -18.27 48.28
CA ILE A 10 24.97 -18.01 46.85
C ILE A 10 23.59 -17.35 46.67
N PHE A 11 23.56 -16.04 46.43
CA PHE A 11 22.39 -15.31 45.97
C PHE A 11 22.17 -15.68 44.51
N SER A 12 21.24 -16.60 44.23
CA SER A 12 20.72 -16.85 42.88
C SER A 12 19.88 -15.67 42.47
N LEU A 13 20.42 -14.77 41.64
CA LEU A 13 19.64 -13.76 40.94
C LEU A 13 18.75 -14.47 39.91
N THR A 14 17.56 -14.83 40.28
CA THR A 14 16.50 -15.19 39.35
C THR A 14 16.12 -13.89 38.60
N ALA A 15 16.74 -13.67 37.44
CA ALA A 15 16.23 -12.70 36.51
C ALA A 15 14.82 -13.18 36.11
N CYS A 16 13.77 -12.52 36.61
CA CYS A 16 12.44 -12.66 36.04
C CYS A 16 12.50 -12.18 34.61
N THR A 17 12.66 -13.10 33.68
CA THR A 17 12.36 -12.82 32.27
C THR A 17 10.85 -12.66 32.20
N GLN A 18 10.37 -11.42 32.16
CA GLN A 18 8.96 -11.12 31.92
C GLN A 18 8.60 -11.78 30.59
N ALA A 19 7.46 -12.47 30.54
CA ALA A 19 6.99 -13.06 29.29
C ALA A 19 6.80 -11.92 28.26
N PRO A 20 7.18 -12.14 26.98
CA PRO A 20 7.01 -11.13 25.97
C PRO A 20 5.54 -10.72 25.85
N GLU A 21 5.28 -9.42 25.88
CA GLU A 21 3.94 -8.85 25.81
C GLU A 21 3.56 -8.54 24.38
N GLU A 22 2.30 -8.75 24.03
CA GLU A 22 1.71 -8.39 22.74
C GLU A 22 0.67 -7.29 22.94
N HIS A 23 0.77 -6.23 22.15
CA HIS A 23 -0.12 -5.09 22.23
C HIS A 23 -0.75 -4.82 20.86
N HIS A 24 -2.05 -4.53 20.88
CA HIS A 24 -2.84 -4.25 19.68
C HIS A 24 -3.45 -2.86 19.78
N HIS A 25 -3.52 -2.20 18.63
CA HIS A 25 -4.21 -0.94 18.45
C HIS A 25 -4.84 -0.87 17.07
N SER A 26 -6.02 -0.24 16.99
CA SER A 26 -6.73 -0.06 15.73
C SER A 26 -7.27 1.35 15.61
N SER A 27 -7.09 1.97 14.44
CA SER A 27 -7.61 3.30 14.12
C SER A 27 -8.15 3.34 12.68
N LEU A 28 -8.94 4.39 12.34
CA LEU A 28 -9.58 4.53 11.03
C LEU A 28 -8.97 5.69 10.27
N HIS A 29 -8.10 5.40 9.28
CA HIS A 29 -7.48 6.38 8.41
C HIS A 29 -7.41 5.87 6.97
N PHE A 30 -7.20 6.76 6.00
CA PHE A 30 -7.15 6.43 4.55
C PHE A 30 -8.37 5.66 4.02
N GLY A 31 -9.52 5.80 4.72
CA GLY A 31 -10.76 5.10 4.38
C GLY A 31 -10.72 3.59 4.68
N THR A 32 -9.85 3.15 5.59
CA THR A 32 -9.73 1.75 6.01
C THR A 32 -9.34 1.65 7.49
N LEU A 33 -9.55 0.46 8.07
CA LEU A 33 -9.03 0.14 9.40
C LEU A 33 -7.52 -0.07 9.30
N ILE A 34 -6.78 0.56 10.21
CA ILE A 34 -5.35 0.34 10.42
C ILE A 34 -5.21 -0.48 11.70
N ASP A 35 -4.73 -1.71 11.57
CA ASP A 35 -4.45 -2.60 12.69
C ASP A 35 -2.96 -2.68 12.94
N ILE A 36 -2.53 -2.42 14.17
CA ILE A 36 -1.13 -2.41 14.57
C ILE A 36 -0.93 -3.43 15.69
N THR A 37 0.06 -4.29 15.51
CA THR A 37 0.50 -5.21 16.55
C THR A 37 1.97 -4.94 16.86
N LEU A 38 2.27 -4.74 18.14
CA LEU A 38 3.63 -4.63 18.67
C LEU A 38 3.89 -5.82 19.59
N TYR A 39 5.07 -6.44 19.46
CA TYR A 39 5.44 -7.63 20.21
C TYR A 39 6.78 -7.46 20.91
N ASP A 40 6.88 -7.97 22.14
CA ASP A 40 8.09 -7.92 22.97
C ASP A 40 8.52 -6.47 23.31
N VAL A 41 7.55 -5.66 23.68
CA VAL A 41 7.73 -4.28 24.17
C VAL A 41 6.93 -4.05 25.46
N SER A 42 7.38 -3.16 26.32
CA SER A 42 6.62 -2.80 27.52
C SER A 42 5.33 -2.07 27.16
N ARG A 43 4.34 -2.14 28.05
CA ARG A 43 3.09 -1.42 27.90
C ARG A 43 3.27 0.08 27.70
N GLU A 44 4.20 0.69 28.45
CA GLU A 44 4.51 2.11 28.32
C GLU A 44 5.07 2.48 26.95
N GLN A 45 5.99 1.66 26.41
CA GLN A 45 6.53 1.82 25.06
C GLN A 45 5.45 1.66 23.99
N ALA A 46 4.57 0.65 24.13
CA ALA A 46 3.47 0.42 23.20
C ALA A 46 2.49 1.60 23.18
N ASP A 47 2.04 2.07 24.36
CA ASP A 47 1.10 3.20 24.46
C ASP A 47 1.70 4.51 23.92
N ALA A 48 3.00 4.74 24.10
CA ALA A 48 3.68 5.90 23.52
C ALA A 48 3.81 5.79 21.98
N ALA A 49 4.08 4.59 21.45
CA ALA A 49 4.14 4.35 20.01
C ALA A 49 2.75 4.49 19.38
N PHE A 50 1.70 3.93 19.95
CA PHE A 50 0.33 4.01 19.42
C PHE A 50 -0.18 5.46 19.34
N ARG A 51 0.08 6.28 20.36
CA ARG A 51 -0.28 7.71 20.28
C ARG A 51 0.39 8.43 19.12
N GLN A 52 1.68 8.20 18.92
CA GLN A 52 2.42 8.81 17.80
C GLN A 52 1.87 8.33 16.45
N LEU A 53 1.63 7.00 16.31
CA LEU A 53 1.07 6.42 15.10
C LEU A 53 -0.30 7.03 14.76
N ASP A 54 -1.18 7.21 15.76
CA ASP A 54 -2.49 7.83 15.54
C ASP A 54 -2.36 9.29 15.07
N GLU A 55 -1.48 10.07 15.70
CA GLU A 55 -1.23 11.47 15.32
C GLU A 55 -0.68 11.56 13.89
N ASP A 56 0.29 10.72 13.54
CA ASP A 56 0.94 10.72 12.23
C ASP A 56 0.00 10.22 11.13
N PHE A 57 -0.74 9.14 11.36
CA PHE A 57 -1.75 8.66 10.39
C PHE A 57 -2.89 9.66 10.21
N ALA A 58 -3.36 10.32 11.27
CA ALA A 58 -4.39 11.37 11.17
C ALA A 58 -3.88 12.57 10.35
N TYR A 59 -2.65 12.99 10.59
CA TYR A 59 -2.00 14.04 9.80
C TYR A 59 -1.87 13.66 8.33
N MET A 60 -1.29 12.49 8.04
CA MET A 60 -1.10 12.00 6.67
C MET A 60 -2.43 11.79 5.95
N HIS A 61 -3.45 11.26 6.63
CA HIS A 61 -4.79 11.11 6.06
C HIS A 61 -5.34 12.45 5.55
N THR A 62 -5.28 13.50 6.36
CA THR A 62 -5.79 14.83 5.99
C THR A 62 -4.88 15.50 4.95
N ALA A 63 -3.57 15.48 5.19
CA ALA A 63 -2.61 16.20 4.34
C ALA A 63 -2.52 15.64 2.92
N TRP A 64 -2.63 14.31 2.75
CA TRP A 64 -2.46 13.62 1.47
C TRP A 64 -3.76 13.30 0.76
N SER A 65 -4.89 13.52 1.40
CA SER A 65 -6.21 13.37 0.77
C SER A 65 -6.42 14.43 -0.32
N PRO A 66 -6.88 14.06 -1.51
CA PRO A 66 -7.28 15.03 -2.52
C PRO A 66 -8.68 15.62 -2.25
N TRP A 67 -9.43 15.08 -1.28
CA TRP A 67 -10.81 15.47 -0.95
C TRP A 67 -10.92 16.25 0.36
N GLU A 68 -10.05 15.95 1.33
CA GLU A 68 -9.99 16.67 2.60
C GLU A 68 -9.31 18.03 2.43
N SER A 69 -9.51 18.93 3.41
CA SER A 69 -8.85 20.24 3.40
C SER A 69 -7.39 20.11 3.86
N GLY A 70 -6.52 19.61 2.96
CA GLY A 70 -5.12 19.32 3.25
C GLY A 70 -4.15 19.81 2.18
N SER A 71 -2.89 19.40 2.31
CA SER A 71 -1.79 19.85 1.44
C SER A 71 -1.99 19.44 -0.02
N VAL A 72 -2.45 18.21 -0.29
CA VAL A 72 -2.68 17.72 -1.66
C VAL A 72 -3.87 18.43 -2.31
N SER A 73 -4.99 18.58 -1.61
CA SER A 73 -6.18 19.27 -2.17
C SER A 73 -5.86 20.74 -2.47
N ARG A 74 -5.14 21.44 -1.59
CA ARG A 74 -4.65 22.80 -1.84
C ARG A 74 -3.70 22.84 -3.05
N THR A 75 -2.76 21.93 -3.14
CA THR A 75 -1.86 21.80 -4.29
C THR A 75 -2.65 21.63 -5.58
N ASN A 76 -3.66 20.77 -5.61
CA ASN A 76 -4.53 20.57 -6.77
C ASN A 76 -5.30 21.84 -7.18
N GLN A 77 -5.72 22.66 -6.22
CA GLN A 77 -6.35 23.95 -6.52
C GLN A 77 -5.36 24.94 -7.16
N LEU A 78 -4.14 25.00 -6.64
CA LEU A 78 -3.11 25.92 -7.12
C LEU A 78 -2.51 25.50 -8.46
N LEU A 79 -2.35 24.20 -8.73
CA LEU A 79 -1.90 23.69 -10.04
C LEU A 79 -2.81 24.16 -11.18
N LYS A 80 -4.14 24.25 -10.96
CA LYS A 80 -5.09 24.74 -11.96
C LYS A 80 -4.87 26.19 -12.40
N THR A 81 -4.20 26.98 -11.58
CA THR A 81 -3.95 28.39 -11.90
C THR A 81 -2.84 28.60 -12.93
N GLY A 82 -1.96 27.60 -13.10
CA GLY A 82 -0.77 27.70 -13.96
C GLY A 82 0.33 28.61 -13.39
N VAL A 83 0.12 29.23 -12.23
CA VAL A 83 1.08 30.16 -11.59
C VAL A 83 1.97 29.40 -10.62
N PRO A 84 3.29 29.71 -10.53
CA PRO A 84 4.17 29.09 -9.53
C PRO A 84 3.70 29.37 -8.10
N PHE A 85 3.74 28.35 -7.24
CA PHE A 85 3.38 28.43 -5.83
C PHE A 85 4.27 27.52 -4.99
N SER A 86 4.37 27.79 -3.68
CA SER A 86 5.11 26.92 -2.76
C SER A 86 4.30 25.70 -2.39
N SER A 87 4.92 24.52 -2.53
CA SER A 87 4.33 23.23 -2.11
C SER A 87 4.01 23.22 -0.62
N GLY A 88 2.93 22.53 -0.25
CA GLY A 88 2.66 22.19 1.14
C GLY A 88 3.59 21.08 1.65
N PRO A 89 3.70 20.93 3.00
CA PRO A 89 4.52 19.89 3.61
C PRO A 89 4.16 18.49 3.09
N GLY A 90 5.16 17.64 2.87
CA GLY A 90 5.02 16.24 2.44
C GLY A 90 4.59 16.01 0.99
N VAL A 91 4.02 17.01 0.29
CA VAL A 91 3.55 16.83 -1.10
C VAL A 91 4.71 16.67 -2.07
N LEU A 92 5.78 17.44 -1.86
CA LEU A 92 6.95 17.40 -2.74
C LEU A 92 7.63 16.02 -2.71
N ASP A 93 7.70 15.39 -1.54
CA ASP A 93 8.27 14.06 -1.38
C ASP A 93 7.40 13.00 -2.06
N LEU A 94 6.07 13.08 -1.90
CA LEU A 94 5.14 12.22 -2.62
C LEU A 94 5.29 12.34 -4.14
N ILE A 95 5.43 13.56 -4.68
CA ILE A 95 5.65 13.77 -6.12
C ILE A 95 6.98 13.15 -6.55
N LYS A 96 8.07 13.44 -5.85
CA LYS A 96 9.41 12.96 -6.21
C LYS A 96 9.51 11.44 -6.18
N GLU A 97 9.06 10.82 -5.08
CA GLU A 97 9.11 9.37 -4.91
C GLU A 97 8.23 8.64 -5.93
N SER A 98 7.04 9.17 -6.21
CA SER A 98 6.12 8.54 -7.17
C SER A 98 6.49 8.78 -8.64
N THR A 99 7.22 9.87 -8.99
CA THR A 99 7.60 10.15 -10.37
C THR A 99 8.47 9.04 -10.95
N ALA A 100 9.50 8.61 -10.25
CA ALA A 100 10.38 7.53 -10.71
C ALA A 100 9.62 6.20 -10.90
N LEU A 101 8.62 5.93 -10.08
CA LEU A 101 7.78 4.73 -10.20
C LEU A 101 6.81 4.86 -11.39
N SER A 102 6.24 6.04 -11.59
CA SER A 102 5.37 6.34 -12.73
C SER A 102 6.10 6.13 -14.06
N ASP A 103 7.33 6.63 -14.20
CA ASP A 103 8.16 6.46 -15.40
C ASP A 103 8.53 4.99 -15.63
N LYS A 104 8.99 4.28 -14.61
CA LYS A 104 9.34 2.85 -14.71
C LYS A 104 8.16 1.95 -15.08
N THR A 105 6.93 2.37 -14.71
CA THR A 105 5.70 1.64 -15.03
C THR A 105 5.04 2.12 -16.33
N GLU A 106 5.73 2.92 -17.14
CA GLU A 106 5.18 3.48 -18.39
C GLU A 106 3.87 4.24 -18.17
N GLN A 107 3.76 4.95 -17.03
CA GLN A 107 2.59 5.71 -16.62
C GLN A 107 1.34 4.84 -16.30
N LEU A 108 1.47 3.51 -16.18
CA LEU A 108 0.38 2.64 -15.72
C LEU A 108 0.02 2.90 -14.25
N PHE A 109 1.00 3.23 -13.44
CA PHE A 109 0.83 3.94 -12.17
C PHE A 109 1.01 5.43 -12.46
N ASN A 110 -0.05 6.22 -12.36
CA ASN A 110 -0.03 7.65 -12.68
C ASN A 110 -0.79 8.49 -11.65
N PRO A 111 -0.11 9.05 -10.66
CA PRO A 111 -0.74 9.92 -9.65
C PRO A 111 -1.27 11.26 -10.18
N ALA A 112 -0.97 11.65 -11.43
CA ALA A 112 -1.43 12.92 -12.01
C ALA A 112 -2.87 12.87 -12.57
N ILE A 113 -3.53 11.70 -12.61
CA ILE A 113 -4.88 11.51 -13.13
C ILE A 113 -6.01 11.78 -12.12
N GLY A 114 -5.76 12.58 -11.10
CA GLY A 114 -6.74 12.85 -10.04
C GLY A 114 -8.07 13.41 -10.55
N GLN A 115 -8.09 14.17 -11.66
CA GLN A 115 -9.36 14.63 -12.26
C GLN A 115 -10.17 13.46 -12.82
N LEU A 116 -9.52 12.46 -13.42
CA LEU A 116 -10.17 11.25 -13.91
C LEU A 116 -10.74 10.43 -12.74
N ILE A 117 -9.97 10.27 -11.65
CA ILE A 117 -10.41 9.57 -10.44
C ILE A 117 -11.62 10.29 -9.82
N ASN A 118 -11.58 11.62 -9.76
CA ASN A 118 -12.71 12.42 -9.27
C ASN A 118 -13.96 12.28 -10.15
N LEU A 119 -13.79 12.18 -11.47
CA LEU A 119 -14.88 11.99 -12.42
C LEU A 119 -15.63 10.67 -12.17
N TRP A 120 -14.91 9.60 -11.83
CA TRP A 120 -15.48 8.29 -11.51
C TRP A 120 -16.14 8.20 -10.13
N GLN A 121 -15.88 9.13 -9.21
CA GLN A 121 -16.48 9.23 -7.88
C GLN A 121 -16.36 7.93 -7.04
N MET A 122 -15.33 7.12 -7.23
CA MET A 122 -15.17 5.83 -6.56
C MET A 122 -15.07 5.92 -5.02
N HIS A 123 -14.84 7.11 -4.46
CA HIS A 123 -14.96 7.38 -3.03
C HIS A 123 -16.41 7.38 -2.53
N LYS A 124 -17.38 7.39 -3.44
CA LYS A 124 -18.84 7.32 -3.17
C LYS A 124 -19.45 6.01 -3.70
N HIS A 125 -18.67 4.93 -3.74
CA HIS A 125 -19.09 3.66 -4.35
C HIS A 125 -20.34 3.03 -3.71
N ASP A 126 -20.69 3.43 -2.48
CA ASP A 126 -21.92 3.01 -1.78
C ASP A 126 -23.15 3.87 -2.14
N ASP A 127 -22.99 4.95 -2.92
CA ASP A 127 -24.09 5.78 -3.39
C ASP A 127 -24.92 5.00 -4.43
N PRO A 128 -26.22 4.73 -4.20
CA PRO A 128 -27.05 3.97 -5.11
C PRO A 128 -27.27 4.67 -6.46
N ASP A 129 -27.05 5.99 -6.52
CA ASP A 129 -27.20 6.79 -7.73
C ASP A 129 -25.89 6.96 -8.52
N ILE A 130 -24.80 6.35 -8.08
CA ILE A 130 -23.51 6.40 -8.79
C ILE A 130 -23.62 5.76 -10.18
N ARG A 131 -23.04 6.41 -11.17
CA ARG A 131 -23.08 5.97 -12.58
C ARG A 131 -21.73 6.19 -13.24
N PRO A 132 -21.41 5.40 -14.29
CA PRO A 132 -20.24 5.69 -15.11
C PRO A 132 -20.31 7.10 -15.70
N PRO A 133 -19.20 7.84 -15.71
CA PRO A 133 -19.15 9.19 -16.24
C PRO A 133 -19.38 9.22 -17.75
N ASP A 134 -19.75 10.41 -18.26
CA ASP A 134 -19.94 10.64 -19.68
C ASP A 134 -18.63 10.39 -20.44
N LYS A 135 -18.73 9.65 -21.56
CA LYS A 135 -17.59 9.32 -22.43
C LYS A 135 -16.86 10.55 -22.95
N HIS A 136 -17.58 11.66 -23.20
CA HIS A 136 -16.98 12.90 -23.68
C HIS A 136 -16.08 13.53 -22.62
N LEU A 137 -16.45 13.47 -21.33
CA LEU A 137 -15.62 13.97 -20.24
C LEU A 137 -14.36 13.13 -20.05
N ILE A 138 -14.49 11.80 -20.14
CA ILE A 138 -13.34 10.89 -20.11
C ILE A 138 -12.39 11.23 -21.27
N SER A 139 -12.91 11.32 -22.51
CA SER A 139 -12.12 11.60 -23.69
C SER A 139 -11.41 12.96 -23.63
N ALA A 140 -12.06 13.97 -23.04
CA ALA A 140 -11.45 15.29 -22.86
C ALA A 140 -10.24 15.23 -21.93
N LEU A 141 -10.33 14.52 -20.79
CA LEU A 141 -9.22 14.34 -19.86
C LEU A 141 -8.07 13.53 -20.48
N LEU A 142 -8.38 12.46 -21.22
CA LEU A 142 -7.36 11.64 -21.90
C LEU A 142 -6.58 12.42 -22.95
N LYS A 143 -7.20 13.36 -23.69
CA LYS A 143 -6.51 14.20 -24.66
C LYS A 143 -5.40 15.05 -24.05
N SER A 144 -5.58 15.48 -22.80
CA SER A 144 -4.60 16.31 -22.09
C SER A 144 -3.42 15.52 -21.54
N LYS A 145 -3.50 14.19 -21.49
CA LYS A 145 -2.44 13.26 -21.03
C LYS A 145 -1.69 13.75 -19.79
N PRO A 146 -2.38 13.97 -18.65
CA PRO A 146 -1.72 14.51 -17.47
C PRO A 146 -0.67 13.55 -16.92
N LEU A 147 0.55 14.04 -16.71
CA LEU A 147 1.70 13.30 -16.19
C LEU A 147 2.31 14.04 -14.98
N LEU A 148 2.99 13.30 -14.09
CA LEU A 148 3.77 13.95 -13.03
C LEU A 148 4.91 14.80 -13.58
N SER A 149 5.49 14.42 -14.72
CA SER A 149 6.52 15.21 -15.44
C SER A 149 6.02 16.55 -15.98
N ASP A 150 4.71 16.78 -16.06
CA ASP A 150 4.14 18.10 -16.37
C ASP A 150 4.28 19.11 -15.22
N ILE A 151 4.64 18.64 -14.02
CA ILE A 151 4.86 19.50 -12.85
C ILE A 151 6.32 19.94 -12.84
N HIS A 152 6.54 21.21 -13.14
CA HIS A 152 7.86 21.83 -12.97
C HIS A 152 8.13 22.07 -11.49
N ILE A 153 9.32 21.64 -11.02
CA ILE A 153 9.75 21.75 -9.63
C ILE A 153 11.01 22.62 -9.58
N GLU A 154 10.94 23.76 -8.88
CA GLU A 154 12.08 24.64 -8.59
C GLU A 154 12.20 24.85 -7.07
N GLY A 155 13.12 24.12 -6.43
CA GLY A 155 13.21 24.07 -4.97
C GLY A 155 11.92 23.52 -4.35
N VAL A 156 11.17 24.38 -3.66
CA VAL A 156 9.86 24.05 -3.08
C VAL A 156 8.69 24.57 -3.92
N LYS A 157 8.96 25.24 -5.05
CA LYS A 157 7.92 25.78 -5.92
C LYS A 157 7.46 24.73 -6.93
N LEU A 158 6.17 24.69 -7.16
CA LEU A 158 5.50 23.84 -8.14
C LEU A 158 4.76 24.71 -9.15
N GLN A 159 4.73 24.27 -10.40
CA GLN A 159 3.94 24.86 -11.47
C GLN A 159 3.61 23.78 -12.51
N THR A 160 2.48 23.89 -13.18
CA THR A 160 2.18 23.12 -14.40
C THR A 160 1.50 23.98 -15.45
N GLY A 161 1.82 23.73 -16.72
CA GLY A 161 1.07 24.28 -17.86
C GLY A 161 -0.08 23.39 -18.30
N ASN A 162 -0.22 22.18 -17.74
CA ASN A 162 -1.29 21.25 -18.07
C ASN A 162 -2.42 21.32 -17.01
N PRO A 163 -3.57 21.97 -17.33
CA PRO A 163 -4.67 22.14 -16.36
C PRO A 163 -5.38 20.84 -16.00
N ALA A 164 -5.12 19.73 -16.70
CA ALA A 164 -5.69 18.42 -16.40
C ALA A 164 -4.93 17.70 -15.29
N VAL A 165 -3.72 18.15 -14.92
CA VAL A 165 -2.97 17.57 -13.81
C VAL A 165 -3.71 17.81 -12.50
N ALA A 166 -3.98 16.74 -11.78
CA ALA A 166 -4.43 16.76 -10.40
C ALA A 166 -3.87 15.55 -9.68
N LEU A 167 -3.29 15.78 -8.52
CA LEU A 167 -2.62 14.75 -7.74
C LEU A 167 -3.61 13.86 -7.00
N ASN A 168 -3.41 12.55 -7.09
CA ASN A 168 -4.05 11.55 -6.26
C ASN A 168 -3.04 10.41 -6.01
N PHE A 169 -2.61 10.26 -4.78
CA PHE A 169 -1.62 9.27 -4.39
C PHE A 169 -2.23 7.99 -3.79
N GLY A 170 -3.51 7.71 -4.01
CA GLY A 170 -4.23 6.60 -3.40
C GLY A 170 -3.66 5.20 -3.68
N ALA A 171 -2.83 5.06 -4.71
CA ALA A 171 -2.10 3.82 -5.06
C ALA A 171 -0.61 3.84 -4.62
N PHE A 172 -0.23 4.74 -3.68
CA PHE A 172 1.15 4.88 -3.21
C PHE A 172 1.22 5.32 -1.75
N ALA A 173 0.30 6.21 -1.35
CA ALA A 173 0.38 6.90 -0.07
C ALA A 173 0.27 5.97 1.14
N LYS A 174 -0.51 4.88 1.05
CA LYS A 174 -0.62 3.90 2.14
C LYS A 174 0.72 3.19 2.38
N GLY A 175 1.33 2.71 1.30
CA GLY A 175 2.64 2.06 1.38
C GLY A 175 3.71 3.01 1.89
N TYR A 176 3.74 4.24 1.40
CA TYR A 176 4.70 5.25 1.84
C TYR A 176 4.51 5.62 3.32
N ALA A 177 3.26 5.77 3.78
CA ALA A 177 2.95 6.00 5.19
C ALA A 177 3.44 4.85 6.07
N ILE A 178 3.18 3.61 5.69
CA ILE A 178 3.64 2.43 6.44
C ILE A 178 5.17 2.41 6.55
N ASP A 179 5.91 2.75 5.48
CA ASP A 179 7.37 2.80 5.54
C ASP A 179 7.88 3.85 6.53
N LEU A 180 7.27 5.06 6.56
CA LEU A 180 7.60 6.11 7.52
C LEU A 180 7.34 5.65 8.97
N GLU A 181 6.21 5.02 9.21
CA GLU A 181 5.81 4.59 10.55
C GLU A 181 6.62 3.38 11.03
N ILE A 182 6.99 2.46 10.16
CA ILE A 182 7.91 1.37 10.50
C ILE A 182 9.30 1.93 10.87
N ASP A 183 9.78 2.96 10.16
CA ASP A 183 11.05 3.59 10.51
C ASP A 183 10.94 4.37 11.84
N MET A 184 9.82 5.01 12.13
CA MET A 184 9.55 5.62 13.45
C MET A 184 9.59 4.56 14.55
N LEU A 185 8.93 3.40 14.37
CA LEU A 185 8.95 2.30 15.35
C LEU A 185 10.37 1.77 15.58
N LYS A 186 11.15 1.55 14.51
CA LYS A 186 12.56 1.13 14.60
C LYS A 186 13.42 2.14 15.37
N ASN A 187 13.23 3.44 15.13
CA ASN A 187 13.93 4.52 15.83
C ASN A 187 13.58 4.58 17.32
N ARG A 188 12.41 4.09 17.72
CA ARG A 188 11.99 3.90 19.13
C ARG A 188 12.51 2.57 19.74
N GLY A 189 13.28 1.78 18.99
CA GLY A 189 13.82 0.50 19.44
C GLY A 189 12.83 -0.67 19.37
N ILE A 190 11.67 -0.49 18.75
CA ILE A 190 10.66 -1.55 18.54
C ILE A 190 11.12 -2.42 17.38
N LYS A 191 11.36 -3.70 17.66
CA LYS A 191 11.95 -4.65 16.72
C LYS A 191 10.94 -5.57 16.05
N ASN A 192 9.79 -5.76 16.68
CA ASN A 192 8.77 -6.71 16.24
C ASN A 192 7.43 -6.00 16.13
N ALA A 193 6.98 -5.76 14.92
CA ALA A 193 5.73 -5.05 14.65
C ALA A 193 5.11 -5.49 13.33
N ILE A 194 3.81 -5.32 13.22
CA ILE A 194 3.06 -5.38 11.98
C ILE A 194 2.08 -4.19 11.93
N ILE A 195 2.08 -3.47 10.82
CA ILE A 195 1.09 -2.44 10.49
C ILE A 195 0.31 -2.94 9.28
N ASN A 196 -1.01 -3.07 9.43
CA ASN A 196 -1.93 -3.57 8.40
C ASN A 196 -2.98 -2.50 8.11
N THR A 197 -3.07 -2.05 6.88
CA THR A 197 -4.01 -1.04 6.40
C THR A 197 -5.02 -1.67 5.43
N GLY A 198 -6.00 -2.40 6.01
CA GLY A 198 -7.06 -3.02 5.20
C GLY A 198 -6.61 -4.17 4.29
N GLY A 199 -5.54 -4.88 4.66
CA GLY A 199 -4.96 -6.00 3.90
C GLY A 199 -3.62 -5.69 3.25
N ASP A 200 -3.26 -4.42 3.11
CA ASP A 200 -1.92 -3.96 2.74
C ASP A 200 -1.08 -3.79 4.01
N LEU A 201 0.07 -4.42 4.10
CA LEU A 201 0.81 -4.46 5.36
C LEU A 201 2.32 -4.47 5.20
N LYS A 202 3.00 -4.09 6.28
CA LYS A 202 4.43 -4.33 6.48
C LYS A 202 4.65 -4.93 7.87
N ALA A 203 5.52 -5.95 7.92
CA ALA A 203 5.95 -6.59 9.15
C ALA A 203 7.47 -6.45 9.32
N ILE A 204 7.91 -6.24 10.56
CA ILE A 204 9.31 -6.27 10.98
C ILE A 204 9.51 -7.30 12.10
N GLY A 205 10.69 -7.89 12.13
CA GLY A 205 11.04 -8.90 13.13
C GLY A 205 10.16 -10.14 13.06
N SER A 206 9.74 -10.63 14.23
CA SER A 206 9.01 -11.88 14.38
C SER A 206 8.04 -11.84 15.56
N HIS A 207 7.10 -12.76 15.59
CA HIS A 207 6.23 -13.00 16.74
C HIS A 207 6.89 -14.05 17.67
N GLY A 208 7.85 -13.62 18.45
CA GLY A 208 8.64 -14.51 19.26
C GLY A 208 9.54 -15.42 18.42
N SER A 209 9.43 -16.73 18.59
CA SER A 209 10.22 -17.72 17.81
C SER A 209 9.66 -18.03 16.43
N ARG A 210 8.50 -17.48 16.06
CA ARG A 210 7.86 -17.75 14.77
C ARG A 210 7.77 -16.49 13.90
N PRO A 211 7.82 -16.60 12.54
CA PRO A 211 7.56 -15.48 11.66
C PRO A 211 6.10 -15.02 11.76
N TRP A 212 5.80 -13.81 11.29
CA TRP A 212 4.42 -13.37 11.10
C TRP A 212 3.76 -14.19 9.98
N HIS A 213 2.51 -14.58 10.18
CA HIS A 213 1.73 -15.33 9.20
C HIS A 213 0.69 -14.40 8.57
N ILE A 214 0.78 -14.22 7.26
CA ILE A 214 -0.08 -13.36 6.48
C ILE A 214 -0.98 -14.20 5.59
N ALA A 215 -2.28 -13.93 5.61
CA ALA A 215 -3.25 -14.55 4.71
C ALA A 215 -3.55 -13.63 3.53
N ILE A 216 -3.44 -14.13 2.30
CA ILE A 216 -3.89 -13.46 1.09
C ILE A 216 -5.33 -13.88 0.83
N LYS A 217 -6.23 -12.90 0.74
CA LYS A 217 -7.66 -13.10 0.51
C LYS A 217 -7.94 -13.64 -0.88
N HIS A 218 -8.92 -14.52 -1.00
CA HIS A 218 -9.42 -14.96 -2.31
C HIS A 218 -10.29 -13.85 -2.94
N PRO A 219 -10.10 -13.50 -4.24
CA PRO A 219 -10.79 -12.36 -4.85
C PRO A 219 -12.30 -12.54 -5.04
N ARG A 220 -12.81 -13.76 -4.95
CA ARG A 220 -14.24 -14.08 -5.18
C ARG A 220 -14.90 -14.84 -4.06
N LEU A 221 -14.15 -15.52 -3.21
CA LEU A 221 -14.67 -16.35 -2.11
C LEU A 221 -14.36 -15.65 -0.78
N ASN A 222 -15.25 -15.79 0.20
CA ASN A 222 -15.03 -15.26 1.55
C ASN A 222 -14.11 -16.18 2.37
N THR A 223 -12.87 -16.35 1.87
CA THR A 223 -11.83 -17.16 2.51
C THR A 223 -10.45 -16.70 2.05
N TRP A 224 -9.40 -17.29 2.63
CA TRP A 224 -8.03 -17.07 2.19
C TRP A 224 -7.66 -17.98 1.01
N LEU A 225 -6.88 -17.45 0.08
CA LEU A 225 -6.34 -18.16 -1.08
C LEU A 225 -4.99 -18.82 -0.76
N ALA A 226 -4.12 -18.06 -0.12
CA ALA A 226 -2.78 -18.50 0.23
C ALA A 226 -2.31 -17.86 1.53
N LYS A 227 -1.30 -18.47 2.15
CA LYS A 227 -0.59 -17.93 3.33
C LYS A 227 0.88 -17.72 3.04
N ILE A 228 1.46 -16.72 3.67
CA ILE A 228 2.88 -16.39 3.60
C ILE A 228 3.43 -16.27 5.03
N GLU A 229 4.61 -16.76 5.25
CA GLU A 229 5.44 -16.45 6.42
C GLU A 229 6.38 -15.31 6.06
N THR A 230 6.36 -14.21 6.82
CA THR A 230 7.23 -13.05 6.53
C THR A 230 8.69 -13.38 6.82
N ARG A 231 9.58 -12.63 6.20
CA ARG A 231 11.02 -12.71 6.41
C ARG A 231 11.52 -11.35 6.87
N ASN A 232 11.90 -11.27 8.15
CA ASN A 232 12.46 -10.07 8.74
C ASN A 232 11.63 -8.80 8.46
N GLU A 233 12.05 -7.96 7.52
CA GLU A 233 11.33 -6.76 7.10
C GLU A 233 10.70 -7.00 5.73
N GLU A 234 9.39 -7.09 5.66
CA GLU A 234 8.68 -7.45 4.43
C GLU A 234 7.27 -6.85 4.36
N SER A 235 6.90 -6.35 3.19
CA SER A 235 5.59 -5.80 2.88
C SER A 235 4.82 -6.74 1.96
N VAL A 236 3.49 -6.80 2.15
CA VAL A 236 2.54 -7.52 1.29
C VAL A 236 1.45 -6.53 0.88
N PHE A 237 1.40 -6.20 -0.41
CA PHE A 237 0.43 -5.27 -0.97
C PHE A 237 -0.40 -5.94 -2.05
N THR A 238 -1.72 -5.68 -2.03
CA THR A 238 -2.65 -6.29 -2.99
C THR A 238 -3.58 -5.25 -3.59
N SER A 239 -3.53 -5.08 -4.91
CA SER A 239 -4.54 -4.37 -5.68
C SER A 239 -5.59 -5.33 -6.19
N GLY A 240 -6.88 -5.05 -5.97
CA GLY A 240 -7.98 -5.95 -6.35
C GLY A 240 -9.24 -5.20 -6.81
N ASP A 241 -9.97 -5.78 -7.78
CA ASP A 241 -11.20 -5.25 -8.34
C ASP A 241 -12.42 -5.38 -7.40
N TYR A 242 -12.23 -6.02 -6.25
CA TYR A 242 -13.25 -6.33 -5.26
C TYR A 242 -13.21 -5.41 -4.03
N GLU A 243 -12.22 -4.52 -3.92
CA GLU A 243 -12.07 -3.64 -2.76
C GLU A 243 -13.10 -2.50 -2.79
N ARG A 244 -13.10 -1.69 -3.86
CA ARG A 244 -14.04 -0.59 -4.06
C ARG A 244 -14.59 -0.66 -5.46
N PHE A 245 -15.89 -0.91 -5.59
CA PHE A 245 -16.58 -1.00 -6.87
C PHE A 245 -18.07 -0.71 -6.70
N TYR A 246 -18.73 -0.38 -7.79
CA TYR A 246 -20.20 -0.39 -7.88
C TYR A 246 -20.65 -1.22 -9.09
N LEU A 247 -21.91 -1.63 -9.07
CA LEU A 247 -22.54 -2.34 -10.18
C LEU A 247 -23.47 -1.39 -10.94
N TYR A 248 -23.28 -1.28 -12.24
CA TYR A 248 -24.20 -0.54 -13.09
C TYR A 248 -24.57 -1.38 -14.32
N LYS A 249 -25.87 -1.63 -14.50
CA LYS A 249 -26.42 -2.50 -15.57
C LYS A 249 -25.72 -3.85 -15.67
N GLY A 250 -25.42 -4.47 -14.51
CA GLY A 250 -24.78 -5.79 -14.43
C GLY A 250 -23.25 -5.78 -14.65
N LYS A 251 -22.64 -4.66 -15.01
CA LYS A 251 -21.19 -4.51 -15.14
C LYS A 251 -20.60 -3.94 -13.85
N ARG A 252 -19.46 -4.52 -13.41
CA ARG A 252 -18.65 -4.03 -12.29
C ARG A 252 -17.74 -2.91 -12.76
N TYR A 253 -17.75 -1.79 -12.03
CA TYR A 253 -16.83 -0.67 -12.20
C TYR A 253 -16.06 -0.49 -10.91
N HIS A 254 -14.77 -0.81 -10.92
CA HIS A 254 -13.90 -0.72 -9.75
C HIS A 254 -12.96 0.50 -9.85
N HIS A 255 -12.30 0.81 -8.74
CA HIS A 255 -11.52 2.04 -8.55
C HIS A 255 -10.16 2.07 -9.24
N ILE A 256 -9.64 0.95 -9.74
CA ILE A 256 -8.33 0.90 -10.41
C ILE A 256 -8.54 1.27 -11.88
N LEU A 257 -8.23 2.52 -12.21
CA LEU A 257 -8.43 3.07 -13.55
C LEU A 257 -7.20 2.85 -14.42
N ASP A 258 -7.41 2.51 -15.68
CA ASP A 258 -6.37 2.50 -16.71
C ASP A 258 -6.18 3.91 -17.27
N PRO A 259 -5.02 4.55 -17.06
CA PRO A 259 -4.74 5.90 -17.56
C PRO A 259 -4.81 6.03 -19.09
N ARG A 260 -4.67 4.93 -19.82
CA ARG A 260 -4.68 4.87 -21.29
C ARG A 260 -6.10 4.95 -21.86
N THR A 261 -7.05 4.35 -21.18
CA THR A 261 -8.45 4.25 -21.62
C THR A 261 -9.39 5.16 -20.84
N GLY A 262 -9.03 5.53 -19.60
CA GLY A 262 -9.84 6.30 -18.67
C GLY A 262 -10.97 5.50 -18.02
N TYR A 263 -10.99 4.17 -18.21
CA TYR A 263 -11.95 3.25 -17.62
C TYR A 263 -11.28 2.35 -16.57
N PRO A 264 -12.05 1.65 -15.71
CA PRO A 264 -11.52 0.58 -14.90
C PRO A 264 -10.71 -0.42 -15.75
N ALA A 265 -9.54 -0.81 -15.27
CA ALA A 265 -8.69 -1.79 -15.93
C ALA A 265 -9.40 -3.16 -16.03
N GLU A 266 -9.11 -3.92 -17.05
CA GLU A 266 -9.79 -5.21 -17.31
C GLU A 266 -8.77 -6.37 -17.37
N GLY A 267 -9.25 -7.61 -17.24
CA GLY A 267 -8.47 -8.83 -17.38
C GLY A 267 -7.78 -9.32 -16.10
N VAL A 268 -7.92 -8.62 -14.96
CA VAL A 268 -7.27 -8.98 -13.68
C VAL A 268 -8.27 -8.89 -12.53
N GLN A 269 -8.22 -9.85 -11.62
CA GLN A 269 -8.97 -9.83 -10.36
C GLN A 269 -8.15 -9.26 -9.21
N SER A 270 -6.87 -9.64 -9.12
CA SER A 270 -5.95 -9.10 -8.11
C SER A 270 -4.48 -9.28 -8.48
N VAL A 271 -3.64 -8.43 -7.90
CA VAL A 271 -2.19 -8.54 -7.95
C VAL A 271 -1.64 -8.37 -6.55
N THR A 272 -0.83 -9.33 -6.09
CA THR A 272 -0.11 -9.27 -4.82
C THR A 272 1.38 -9.16 -5.06
N VAL A 273 2.01 -8.17 -4.43
CA VAL A 273 3.45 -7.90 -4.49
C VAL A 273 4.06 -8.03 -3.09
N LEU A 274 5.19 -8.75 -2.98
CA LEU A 274 6.03 -8.77 -1.79
C LEU A 274 7.30 -7.98 -2.07
N HIS A 275 7.61 -7.03 -1.18
CA HIS A 275 8.82 -6.21 -1.28
C HIS A 275 9.20 -5.65 0.10
N THR A 276 10.43 -5.16 0.27
CA THR A 276 10.85 -4.49 1.51
C THR A 276 10.42 -3.01 1.58
N ASN A 277 10.20 -2.37 0.44
CA ASN A 277 9.69 -1.00 0.33
C ASN A 277 8.18 -1.06 0.05
N SER A 278 7.38 -0.54 0.96
CA SER A 278 5.91 -0.58 0.90
C SER A 278 5.34 0.37 -0.15
N GLY A 279 5.92 1.56 -0.29
CA GLY A 279 5.48 2.52 -1.31
C GLY A 279 5.66 1.95 -2.73
N LEU A 280 6.82 1.30 -2.99
CA LEU A 280 7.03 0.60 -4.26
C LEU A 280 6.03 -0.56 -4.44
N ALA A 281 5.78 -1.36 -3.40
CA ALA A 281 4.85 -2.50 -3.47
C ALA A 281 3.42 -2.05 -3.79
N ASP A 282 2.93 -0.97 -3.17
CA ASP A 282 1.61 -0.37 -3.40
C ASP A 282 1.47 0.11 -4.86
N ALA A 283 2.41 0.95 -5.32
CA ALA A 283 2.43 1.44 -6.70
C ALA A 283 2.56 0.31 -7.72
N ALA A 284 3.42 -0.67 -7.43
CA ALA A 284 3.65 -1.80 -8.31
C ALA A 284 2.41 -2.69 -8.44
N ALA A 285 1.74 -3.02 -7.33
CA ALA A 285 0.50 -3.83 -7.38
C ALA A 285 -0.54 -3.19 -8.30
N THR A 286 -0.72 -1.86 -8.21
CA THR A 286 -1.61 -1.11 -9.09
C THR A 286 -1.12 -1.09 -10.55
N ALA A 287 0.15 -0.81 -10.80
CA ALA A 287 0.70 -0.78 -12.16
C ALA A 287 0.59 -2.13 -12.87
N LEU A 288 0.89 -3.23 -12.16
CA LEU A 288 0.80 -4.58 -12.71
C LEU A 288 -0.66 -5.00 -12.96
N PHE A 289 -1.58 -4.55 -12.11
CA PHE A 289 -3.01 -4.75 -12.33
C PHE A 289 -3.47 -4.05 -13.62
N VAL A 290 -3.07 -2.80 -13.84
CA VAL A 290 -3.37 -2.03 -15.06
C VAL A 290 -2.65 -2.58 -16.29
N ALA A 291 -1.45 -3.14 -16.13
CA ALA A 291 -0.71 -3.78 -17.22
C ALA A 291 -1.45 -5.00 -17.80
N GLY A 292 -2.23 -5.68 -16.97
CA GLY A 292 -2.97 -6.87 -17.37
C GLY A 292 -2.10 -8.12 -17.54
N PRO A 293 -2.73 -9.29 -17.81
CA PRO A 293 -2.04 -10.58 -17.84
C PRO A 293 -0.97 -10.70 -18.92
N GLU A 294 -1.02 -9.86 -19.95
CA GLU A 294 -0.05 -9.90 -21.08
C GLU A 294 1.22 -9.08 -20.79
N LYS A 295 1.12 -7.95 -20.08
CA LYS A 295 2.23 -7.00 -19.91
C LYS A 295 2.82 -6.93 -18.49
N TRP A 296 2.14 -7.48 -17.48
CA TRP A 296 2.59 -7.35 -16.10
C TRP A 296 4.03 -7.82 -15.86
N LEU A 297 4.46 -8.87 -16.57
CA LEU A 297 5.81 -9.44 -16.41
C LEU A 297 6.91 -8.48 -16.90
N GLU A 298 6.65 -7.73 -17.98
CA GLU A 298 7.54 -6.71 -18.49
C GLU A 298 7.71 -5.56 -17.48
N ILE A 299 6.58 -5.07 -16.93
CA ILE A 299 6.59 -4.00 -15.93
C ILE A 299 7.26 -4.49 -14.62
N ALA A 300 6.98 -5.71 -14.20
CA ALA A 300 7.64 -6.31 -13.04
C ALA A 300 9.17 -6.36 -13.18
N LYS A 301 9.68 -6.66 -14.38
CA LYS A 301 11.12 -6.60 -14.69
C LYS A 301 11.68 -5.20 -14.58
N LYS A 302 11.01 -4.18 -15.14
CA LYS A 302 11.44 -2.77 -15.06
C LYS A 302 11.50 -2.28 -13.61
N LEU A 303 10.58 -2.75 -12.75
CA LEU A 303 10.58 -2.49 -11.33
C LEU A 303 11.52 -3.39 -10.51
N GLN A 304 12.21 -4.34 -11.15
CA GLN A 304 13.10 -5.32 -10.51
C GLN A 304 12.43 -6.17 -9.42
N LEU A 305 11.13 -6.41 -9.58
CA LEU A 305 10.34 -7.20 -8.65
C LEU A 305 10.71 -8.68 -8.78
N LYS A 306 10.76 -9.39 -7.65
CA LYS A 306 11.03 -10.84 -7.63
C LYS A 306 9.82 -11.67 -7.25
N GLN A 307 8.90 -11.11 -6.45
CA GLN A 307 7.82 -11.85 -5.81
C GLN A 307 6.48 -11.19 -6.14
N VAL A 308 5.82 -11.75 -7.15
CA VAL A 308 4.52 -11.28 -7.67
C VAL A 308 3.60 -12.46 -7.91
N MET A 309 2.33 -12.29 -7.55
CA MET A 309 1.20 -13.15 -7.91
C MET A 309 0.12 -12.30 -8.55
N LEU A 310 -0.33 -12.66 -9.74
CA LEU A 310 -1.46 -12.05 -10.44
C LEU A 310 -2.54 -13.11 -10.64
N ILE A 311 -3.79 -12.75 -10.40
CA ILE A 311 -4.96 -13.58 -10.70
C ILE A 311 -5.73 -12.90 -11.82
N ASP A 312 -5.83 -13.56 -12.97
CA ASP A 312 -6.55 -13.03 -14.13
C ASP A 312 -8.08 -13.12 -13.97
N ASP A 313 -8.81 -12.57 -14.92
CA ASP A 313 -10.29 -12.56 -14.92
C ASP A 313 -10.93 -13.95 -14.99
N LYS A 314 -10.18 -14.97 -15.44
CA LYS A 314 -10.59 -16.39 -15.49
C LYS A 314 -10.27 -17.13 -14.19
N GLY A 315 -9.60 -16.47 -13.22
CA GLY A 315 -9.17 -17.07 -11.96
C GLY A 315 -7.87 -17.88 -12.06
N VAL A 316 -7.15 -17.81 -13.19
CA VAL A 316 -5.83 -18.43 -13.32
C VAL A 316 -4.79 -17.61 -12.56
N ILE A 317 -4.01 -18.28 -11.74
CA ILE A 317 -2.96 -17.68 -10.92
C ILE A 317 -1.64 -17.69 -11.71
N HIS A 318 -1.16 -16.52 -12.07
CA HIS A 318 0.17 -16.31 -12.64
C HIS A 318 1.13 -15.93 -11.53
N VAL A 319 2.22 -16.67 -11.34
CA VAL A 319 3.11 -16.47 -10.19
C VAL A 319 4.56 -16.59 -10.58
N THR A 320 5.40 -15.67 -10.06
CA THR A 320 6.86 -15.77 -10.22
C THR A 320 7.42 -16.96 -9.43
N PRO A 321 8.51 -17.61 -9.88
CA PRO A 321 9.08 -18.78 -9.20
C PRO A 321 9.46 -18.52 -7.74
N SER A 322 9.97 -17.31 -7.44
CA SER A 322 10.33 -16.92 -6.07
C SER A 322 9.11 -16.69 -5.19
N MET A 323 8.02 -16.12 -5.72
CA MET A 323 6.75 -15.97 -5.00
C MET A 323 6.11 -17.34 -4.74
N LYS A 324 6.08 -18.24 -5.74
CA LYS A 324 5.51 -19.58 -5.59
C LYS A 324 6.12 -20.37 -4.44
N LYS A 325 7.44 -20.25 -4.24
CA LYS A 325 8.14 -20.93 -3.14
C LYS A 325 7.74 -20.42 -1.74
N ARG A 326 7.12 -19.25 -1.67
CA ARG A 326 6.69 -18.58 -0.42
C ARG A 326 5.24 -18.88 -0.07
N LEU A 327 4.41 -19.20 -1.08
CA LEU A 327 2.97 -19.38 -0.94
C LEU A 327 2.63 -20.78 -0.47
N LYS A 328 1.81 -20.85 0.57
CA LYS A 328 1.10 -22.06 1.00
C LYS A 328 -0.37 -21.90 0.59
N PHE A 329 -0.74 -22.46 -0.55
CA PHE A 329 -2.12 -22.38 -1.08
C PHE A 329 -3.11 -23.14 -0.22
N ASN A 330 -4.36 -22.69 -0.22
CA ASN A 330 -5.46 -23.36 0.44
C ASN A 330 -5.84 -24.61 -0.35
N SER A 331 -5.61 -25.79 0.25
CA SER A 331 -5.89 -27.07 -0.40
C SER A 331 -7.37 -27.38 -0.61
N GLN A 332 -8.27 -26.59 -0.02
CA GLN A 332 -9.72 -26.71 -0.19
C GLN A 332 -10.24 -25.96 -1.42
N ILE A 333 -9.37 -25.20 -2.11
CA ILE A 333 -9.74 -24.41 -3.28
C ILE A 333 -9.00 -24.97 -4.49
N GLU A 334 -9.76 -25.38 -5.50
CA GLU A 334 -9.19 -25.76 -6.78
C GLU A 334 -8.61 -24.52 -7.48
N THR A 335 -7.34 -24.55 -7.85
CA THR A 335 -6.64 -23.42 -8.46
C THR A 335 -5.80 -23.89 -9.64
N THR A 336 -5.87 -23.14 -10.74
CA THR A 336 -4.93 -23.28 -11.86
C THR A 336 -3.76 -22.31 -11.67
N ILE A 337 -2.54 -22.86 -11.56
CA ILE A 337 -1.35 -22.06 -11.27
C ILE A 337 -0.35 -22.16 -12.42
N LEU A 338 -0.06 -21.03 -13.05
CA LEU A 338 0.96 -20.87 -14.07
C LEU A 338 2.20 -20.19 -13.48
N THR A 339 3.33 -20.88 -13.53
CA THR A 339 4.61 -20.32 -13.06
C THR A 339 5.32 -19.66 -14.23
N THR A 340 5.70 -18.40 -14.08
CA THR A 340 6.43 -17.64 -15.12
C THR A 340 7.89 -18.07 -15.22
N ALA A 341 8.60 -17.57 -16.24
CA ALA A 341 10.06 -17.52 -16.21
C ALA A 341 10.52 -16.63 -15.02
N PRO A 342 11.73 -16.83 -14.49
CA PRO A 342 12.32 -15.93 -13.50
C PRO A 342 12.37 -14.47 -14.01
N LEU A 343 12.11 -13.52 -13.09
CA LEU A 343 12.25 -12.08 -13.33
C LEU A 343 13.70 -11.63 -13.19
#